data_d4d1db3f7e52b53edc0a554023eb562c
#
_entry.id   d4d1db3f7e52b53edc0a554023eb562c
#
_cell.length_a   1.000
_cell.length_b   1.000
_cell.length_c   1.000
_cell.angle_alpha   90.00
_cell.angle_beta   90.00
_cell.angle_gamma   90.00
#
_symmetry.space_group_name_H-M   'P 1'
#
loop_
_entity.id
_entity.type
_entity.pdbx_description
1 polymer ?
#
loop_
_entity_poly.entity_id
_entity_poly.type
_entity_poly.pdbx_seq_one_letter_code
_entity_poly.pdbx_strand_id
1 'polypeptide(L)'
;MLDLIIKNGQCYIDGELKDVDVAIKDGKIQKIGQISEEAKETINAEGHTVLPGCIDTQTHFREPGSTDTEDLHSGSRAAIAGGITSVFEMPNTNPPTSNMKEFQRKLDLAKNRMYC
;
A
#
# COMPACT_ATOMS: atom_id res chain seq x y z
N MET A 1 20.47 -12.30 -5.08
CA MET A 1 20.38 -11.55 -3.81
C MET A 1 18.99 -10.98 -3.71
N LEU A 2 18.33 -11.15 -2.57
CA LEU A 2 16.99 -10.57 -2.29
C LEU A 2 17.11 -9.05 -2.12
N ASP A 3 16.00 -8.34 -2.31
CA ASP A 3 15.99 -6.89 -2.07
C ASP A 3 15.74 -6.60 -0.60
N LEU A 4 14.79 -7.31 0.02
CA LEU A 4 14.42 -7.10 1.42
C LEU A 4 14.04 -8.44 2.06
N ILE A 5 14.39 -8.60 3.34
CA ILE A 5 13.84 -9.64 4.21
C ILE A 5 13.21 -9.00 5.44
N ILE A 6 12.00 -9.41 5.79
CA ILE A 6 11.38 -9.11 7.08
C ILE A 6 11.57 -10.34 7.95
N LYS A 7 12.27 -10.19 9.09
CA LYS A 7 12.64 -11.28 9.99
C LYS A 7 12.03 -11.15 11.39
N ASN A 8 11.90 -12.29 12.06
CA ASN A 8 11.56 -12.40 13.48
C ASN A 8 10.17 -11.84 13.85
N GLY A 9 9.30 -11.56 12.89
CA GLY A 9 7.93 -11.11 13.14
C GLY A 9 6.94 -12.26 13.16
N GLN A 10 5.77 -12.00 13.75
CA GLN A 10 4.62 -12.90 13.63
C GLN A 10 3.83 -12.51 12.38
N CYS A 11 3.92 -13.30 11.33
CA CYS A 11 3.24 -13.03 10.06
C CYS A 11 1.83 -13.63 10.05
N TYR A 12 0.82 -12.83 9.68
CA TYR A 12 -0.54 -13.29 9.49
C TYR A 12 -0.68 -13.93 8.09
N ILE A 13 -0.84 -15.24 8.06
CA ILE A 13 -0.87 -16.03 6.82
C ILE A 13 -1.98 -17.10 6.93
N ASP A 14 -2.88 -17.10 5.95
CA ASP A 14 -3.98 -18.07 5.86
C ASP A 14 -4.85 -18.13 7.13
N GLY A 15 -5.12 -16.97 7.74
CA GLY A 15 -5.96 -16.88 8.90
C GLY A 15 -5.25 -17.12 10.25
N GLU A 16 -3.94 -17.35 10.26
CA GLU A 16 -3.15 -17.67 11.44
C GLU A 16 -1.90 -16.80 11.57
N LEU A 17 -1.44 -16.60 12.80
CA LEU A 17 -0.13 -16.00 13.09
C LEU A 17 0.94 -17.07 13.06
N LYS A 18 2.00 -16.87 12.28
CA LYS A 18 3.10 -17.81 12.10
C LYS A 18 4.45 -17.11 12.30
N ASP A 19 5.37 -17.75 13.01
CA ASP A 19 6.74 -17.27 13.19
C ASP A 19 7.56 -17.64 11.94
N VAL A 20 7.50 -16.77 10.94
CA VAL A 20 8.16 -16.95 9.64
C VAL A 20 8.70 -15.62 9.12
N ASP A 21 9.71 -15.71 8.27
CA ASP A 21 10.28 -14.57 7.55
C ASP A 21 9.57 -14.35 6.21
N VAL A 22 9.66 -13.13 5.68
CA VAL A 22 9.15 -12.78 4.34
C VAL A 22 10.30 -12.24 3.49
N ALA A 23 10.58 -12.92 2.37
CA ALA A 23 11.57 -12.49 1.39
C ALA A 23 10.93 -11.78 0.21
N ILE A 24 11.48 -10.63 -0.15
CA ILE A 24 11.00 -9.77 -1.22
C ILE A 24 12.10 -9.58 -2.26
N LYS A 25 11.72 -9.71 -3.54
CA LYS A 25 12.57 -9.45 -4.68
C LYS A 25 11.75 -8.84 -5.82
N ASP A 26 12.29 -7.85 -6.49
CA ASP A 26 11.67 -7.16 -7.63
C ASP A 26 10.23 -6.71 -7.31
N GLY A 27 10.02 -6.16 -6.09
CA GLY A 27 8.73 -5.67 -5.61
C GLY A 27 7.67 -6.75 -5.32
N LYS A 28 8.07 -8.03 -5.25
CA LYS A 28 7.15 -9.16 -4.99
C LYS A 28 7.63 -10.02 -3.84
N ILE A 29 6.68 -10.57 -3.08
CA ILE A 29 6.95 -11.62 -2.11
C ILE A 29 7.41 -12.87 -2.89
N GLN A 30 8.66 -13.27 -2.67
CA GLN A 30 9.25 -14.42 -3.35
C GLN A 30 9.16 -15.70 -2.51
N LYS A 31 9.28 -15.56 -1.18
CA LYS A 31 9.28 -16.70 -0.27
C LYS A 31 8.77 -16.30 1.09
N ILE A 32 8.04 -17.19 1.73
CA ILE A 32 7.60 -17.09 3.12
C ILE A 32 8.08 -18.36 3.83
N GLY A 33 8.69 -18.23 5.00
CA GLY A 33 9.24 -19.36 5.78
C GLY A 33 10.57 -18.99 6.39
N GLN A 34 11.39 -20.00 6.75
CA GLN A 34 12.74 -19.76 7.22
C GLN A 34 13.64 -19.34 6.05
N ILE A 35 14.28 -18.17 6.19
CA ILE A 35 15.09 -17.57 5.13
C ILE A 35 16.53 -17.43 5.61
N SER A 36 17.43 -18.15 4.94
CA SER A 36 18.88 -18.13 5.18
C SER A 36 19.66 -17.28 4.17
N GLU A 37 19.00 -16.87 3.09
CA GLU A 37 19.58 -16.05 2.03
C GLU A 37 19.91 -14.63 2.52
N GLU A 38 20.86 -13.98 1.85
CA GLU A 38 21.20 -12.59 2.08
C GLU A 38 20.28 -11.66 1.27
N ALA A 39 20.01 -10.48 1.84
CA ALA A 39 19.29 -9.40 1.18
C ALA A 39 20.08 -8.09 1.25
N LYS A 40 19.70 -7.14 0.39
CA LYS A 40 20.25 -5.77 0.43
C LYS A 40 19.83 -5.06 1.71
N GLU A 41 18.63 -5.35 2.20
CA GLU A 41 18.06 -4.77 3.41
C GLU A 41 17.36 -5.86 4.25
N THR A 42 17.40 -5.70 5.57
CA THR A 42 16.69 -6.59 6.51
C THR A 42 15.98 -5.74 7.55
N ILE A 43 14.68 -5.97 7.69
CA ILE A 43 13.85 -5.39 8.74
C ILE A 43 13.70 -6.43 9.86
N ASN A 44 14.11 -6.09 11.08
CA ASN A 44 13.82 -6.90 12.25
C ASN A 44 12.44 -6.53 12.80
N ALA A 45 11.49 -7.42 12.68
CA ALA A 45 10.11 -7.27 13.14
C ALA A 45 9.85 -7.98 14.48
N GLU A 46 10.88 -8.23 15.29
CA GLU A 46 10.76 -8.86 16.60
C GLU A 46 9.76 -8.10 17.48
N GLY A 47 8.80 -8.84 18.07
CA GLY A 47 7.71 -8.27 18.88
C GLY A 47 6.60 -7.58 18.09
N HIS A 48 6.64 -7.63 16.74
CA HIS A 48 5.61 -7.04 15.88
C HIS A 48 4.86 -8.10 15.08
N THR A 49 3.61 -7.78 14.76
CA THR A 49 2.80 -8.55 13.83
C THR A 49 3.01 -7.99 12.41
N VAL A 50 3.35 -8.86 11.48
CA VAL A 50 3.49 -8.54 10.06
C VAL A 50 2.19 -8.88 9.34
N LEU A 51 1.53 -7.89 8.79
CA LEU A 51 0.26 -8.00 8.09
C LEU A 51 0.41 -7.66 6.61
N PRO A 52 -0.46 -8.19 5.73
CA PRO A 52 -0.64 -7.61 4.40
C PRO A 52 -1.03 -6.14 4.49
N GLY A 53 -0.66 -5.34 3.49
CA GLY A 53 -1.13 -3.97 3.39
C GLY A 53 -2.66 -3.91 3.39
N CYS A 54 -3.22 -2.97 4.14
CA CYS A 54 -4.66 -2.80 4.23
C CYS A 54 -5.25 -2.23 2.93
N ILE A 55 -6.50 -2.59 2.64
CA ILE A 55 -7.27 -2.06 1.52
C ILE A 55 -8.39 -1.19 2.12
N ASP A 56 -8.38 0.10 1.81
CA ASP A 56 -9.49 0.99 2.15
C ASP A 56 -10.50 0.98 1.00
N THR A 57 -11.67 0.42 1.27
CA THR A 57 -12.72 0.25 0.26
C THR A 57 -13.66 1.44 0.12
N GLN A 58 -13.43 2.53 0.85
CA GLN A 58 -14.25 3.74 0.79
C GLN A 58 -13.43 4.99 1.12
N THR A 59 -12.54 5.38 0.21
CA THR A 59 -11.67 6.54 0.38
C THR A 59 -12.26 7.77 -0.30
N HIS A 60 -12.18 8.92 0.36
CA HIS A 60 -12.64 10.20 -0.15
C HIS A 60 -11.46 11.17 -0.28
N PHE A 61 -10.57 10.96 -1.23
CA PHE A 61 -9.59 11.97 -1.61
C PHE A 61 -10.29 13.17 -2.24
N ARG A 62 -9.77 14.36 -2.05
CA ARG A 62 -10.48 15.61 -2.37
C ARG A 62 -10.11 16.18 -3.73
N GLU A 63 -9.41 15.44 -4.55
CA GLU A 63 -9.04 15.83 -5.91
C GLU A 63 -9.78 15.01 -6.96
N PRO A 64 -10.36 15.66 -8.00
CA PRO A 64 -10.39 17.11 -8.25
C PRO A 64 -11.40 17.86 -7.38
N GLY A 65 -11.14 19.16 -7.15
CA GLY A 65 -12.11 20.13 -6.65
C GLY A 65 -11.82 20.77 -5.30
N SER A 66 -11.22 20.02 -4.35
CA SER A 66 -10.92 20.54 -3.00
C SER A 66 -9.49 20.24 -2.59
N THR A 67 -8.55 20.57 -3.46
CA THR A 67 -7.11 20.27 -3.28
C THR A 67 -6.44 21.10 -2.18
N ASP A 68 -7.08 22.15 -1.72
CA ASP A 68 -6.73 22.91 -0.51
C ASP A 68 -6.92 22.11 0.77
N THR A 69 -7.86 21.17 0.76
CA THR A 69 -8.09 20.24 1.89
C THR A 69 -7.17 19.04 1.80
N GLU A 70 -7.15 18.36 0.65
CA GLU A 70 -6.31 17.19 0.39
C GLU A 70 -6.24 16.95 -1.12
N ASP A 71 -5.08 16.58 -1.62
CA ASP A 71 -4.90 16.10 -2.97
C ASP A 71 -4.55 14.59 -3.01
N LEU A 72 -4.49 14.01 -4.21
CA LEU A 72 -4.17 12.58 -4.39
C LEU A 72 -2.76 12.23 -3.87
N HIS A 73 -1.82 13.17 -3.95
CA HIS A 73 -0.47 12.95 -3.45
C HIS A 73 -0.44 12.91 -1.92
N SER A 74 -0.98 13.93 -1.26
CA SER A 74 -0.98 14.01 0.21
C SER A 74 -1.85 12.91 0.84
N GLY A 75 -3.02 12.63 0.28
CA GLY A 75 -3.92 11.59 0.77
C GLY A 75 -3.31 10.19 0.63
N SER A 76 -2.75 9.84 -0.51
CA SER A 76 -2.10 8.54 -0.69
C SER A 76 -0.85 8.38 0.17
N ARG A 77 -0.10 9.47 0.41
CA ARG A 77 1.02 9.46 1.36
C ARG A 77 0.56 9.18 2.79
N ALA A 78 -0.54 9.79 3.22
CA ALA A 78 -1.14 9.51 4.53
C ALA A 78 -1.64 8.07 4.62
N ALA A 79 -2.26 7.54 3.56
CA ALA A 79 -2.70 6.16 3.47
C ALA A 79 -1.55 5.16 3.71
N ILE A 80 -0.44 5.31 2.98
CA ILE A 80 0.76 4.46 3.16
C ILE A 80 1.33 4.58 4.57
N ALA A 81 1.39 5.79 5.14
CA ALA A 81 1.86 5.98 6.50
C ALA A 81 1.00 5.26 7.55
N GLY A 82 -0.29 5.04 7.24
CA GLY A 82 -1.23 4.26 8.05
C GLY A 82 -1.28 2.77 7.71
N GLY A 83 -0.46 2.29 6.76
CA GLY A 83 -0.43 0.87 6.36
C GLY A 83 -1.46 0.50 5.29
N ILE A 84 -2.12 1.48 4.66
CA ILE A 84 -3.05 1.26 3.54
C ILE A 84 -2.27 1.28 2.24
N THR A 85 -2.33 0.18 1.50
CA THR A 85 -1.56 -0.01 0.25
C THR A 85 -2.44 -0.02 -1.01
N SER A 86 -3.75 -0.03 -0.83
CA SER A 86 -4.73 0.05 -1.93
C SER A 86 -5.97 0.80 -1.48
N VAL A 87 -6.57 1.55 -2.39
CA VAL A 87 -7.76 2.36 -2.09
C VAL A 87 -8.82 2.21 -3.18
N PHE A 88 -10.10 2.27 -2.77
CA PHE A 88 -11.24 2.42 -3.66
C PHE A 88 -11.75 3.85 -3.49
N GLU A 89 -11.37 4.71 -4.42
CA GLU A 89 -11.70 6.13 -4.36
C GLU A 89 -13.15 6.39 -4.77
N MET A 90 -13.87 7.13 -3.93
CA MET A 90 -15.28 7.44 -4.16
C MET A 90 -15.48 8.56 -5.19
N PRO A 91 -16.61 8.54 -5.93
CA PRO A 91 -16.81 9.42 -7.08
C PRO A 91 -17.28 10.84 -6.73
N ASN A 92 -17.44 11.19 -5.46
CA ASN A 92 -18.01 12.47 -4.99
C ASN A 92 -17.01 13.62 -4.96
N THR A 93 -16.28 13.79 -6.03
CA THR A 93 -15.35 14.91 -6.27
C THR A 93 -16.04 16.04 -7.07
N ASN A 94 -15.33 17.11 -7.36
CA ASN A 94 -15.84 18.21 -8.18
C ASN A 94 -14.89 18.49 -9.38
N PRO A 95 -15.30 18.13 -10.62
CA PRO A 95 -16.55 17.46 -10.96
C PRO A 95 -16.62 16.02 -10.42
N PRO A 96 -17.84 15.45 -10.26
CA PRO A 96 -17.98 14.06 -9.82
C PRO A 96 -17.50 13.08 -10.89
N THR A 97 -16.95 11.96 -10.46
CA THR A 97 -16.48 10.90 -11.36
C THR A 97 -17.66 10.04 -11.85
N SER A 98 -18.54 10.63 -12.65
CA SER A 98 -19.81 10.03 -13.09
C SER A 98 -19.81 9.49 -14.52
N ASN A 99 -18.71 9.65 -15.24
CA ASN A 99 -18.55 9.18 -16.62
C ASN A 99 -17.08 8.90 -16.95
N MET A 100 -16.84 8.28 -18.10
CA MET A 100 -15.50 7.87 -18.53
C MET A 100 -14.51 9.03 -18.70
N LYS A 101 -14.99 10.21 -19.11
CA LYS A 101 -14.15 11.40 -19.26
C LYS A 101 -13.59 11.86 -17.91
N GLU A 102 -14.44 11.95 -16.89
CA GLU A 102 -14.02 12.38 -15.55
C GLU A 102 -13.20 11.27 -14.84
N PHE A 103 -13.51 10.01 -15.12
CA PHE A 103 -12.68 8.88 -14.66
C PHE A 103 -11.26 8.94 -15.24
N GLN A 104 -11.13 9.13 -16.57
CA GLN A 104 -9.83 9.26 -17.22
C GLN A 104 -9.06 10.47 -16.68
N ARG A 105 -9.74 11.61 -16.49
CA ARG A 105 -9.14 12.79 -15.87
C ARG A 105 -8.57 12.50 -14.49
N LYS A 106 -9.30 11.77 -13.64
CA LYS A 106 -8.82 11.38 -12.31
C LYS A 106 -7.60 10.46 -12.40
N LEU A 107 -7.59 9.50 -13.32
CA LEU A 107 -6.42 8.66 -13.57
C LEU A 107 -5.20 9.48 -14.01
N ASP A 108 -5.39 10.46 -14.88
CA ASP A 108 -4.31 11.34 -15.33
C ASP A 108 -3.76 12.20 -14.19
N LEU A 109 -4.62 12.67 -13.28
CA LEU A 109 -4.21 13.38 -12.08
C LEU A 109 -3.45 12.49 -11.08
N ALA A 110 -3.82 11.21 -10.99
CA ALA A 110 -3.18 10.24 -10.12
C ALA A 110 -1.80 9.79 -10.62
N LYS A 111 -1.60 9.82 -11.94
CA LYS A 111 -0.41 9.27 -12.59
C LYS A 111 0.89 9.85 -12.03
N ASN A 112 1.78 8.99 -11.56
CA ASN A 112 3.09 9.33 -10.97
C ASN A 112 3.01 10.26 -9.73
N ARG A 113 1.87 10.32 -9.07
CA ARG A 113 1.65 11.17 -7.89
C ARG A 113 1.21 10.39 -6.67
N MET A 114 0.59 9.25 -6.85
CA MET A 114 0.12 8.43 -5.74
C MET A 114 1.20 7.47 -5.22
N TYR A 115 1.09 7.15 -3.95
CA TYR A 115 1.96 6.19 -3.23
C TYR A 115 1.31 4.81 -3.08
N CYS A 116 0.00 4.69 -3.26
CA CYS A 116 -0.75 3.43 -3.21
C CYS A 116 -1.66 3.28 -4.44
#